data_64e7d05c490a2f32ab8dcd28024467a5
#
_entry.id   64e7d05c490a2f32ab8dcd28024467a5
#
_cell.length_a   1.000
_cell.length_b   1.000
_cell.length_c   1.000
_cell.angle_alpha   90.00
_cell.angle_beta   90.00
_cell.angle_gamma   90.00
#
_symmetry.space_group_name_H-M   'P 1'
#
loop_
_entity.id
_entity.type
_entity.pdbx_description
1 polymer ?
#
loop_
_entity_poly.entity_id
_entity_poly.type
_entity_poly.pdbx_seq_one_letter_code
_entity_poly.pdbx_strand_id
1 'polypeptide(L)'
;MRIIAIIPARGGSKRLQKKNIFPIWGRPMISWAISAAHQSELIDETWVTTEDPEIAAIAKEWGARIHNRDPKLAEDHIYKMEAIRSCYQHIEHHYSADVVISLQANSPQITAPVLDSAIQCFLKNNRNELISVDKNLMQNAAFRIMRPWYVYQRDLSTKTGVYVCDVVDVHTREDVKFIEESYNDRNS
;
A
#
# COMPACT_ATOMS: atom_id res chain seq x y z
N MET A 1 -1.69 -6.49 20.02
CA MET A 1 -1.55 -6.94 18.63
C MET A 1 -0.89 -5.79 17.88
N ARG A 2 0.16 -6.05 17.12
CA ARG A 2 0.88 -5.02 16.35
C ARG A 2 0.62 -5.21 14.87
N ILE A 3 0.06 -4.20 14.22
CA ILE A 3 -0.28 -4.19 12.79
C ILE A 3 0.54 -3.11 12.09
N ILE A 4 1.26 -3.48 11.04
CA ILE A 4 2.12 -2.56 10.30
C ILE A 4 1.68 -2.46 8.83
N ALA A 5 1.71 -1.24 8.28
CA ALA A 5 1.52 -1.00 6.86
C ALA A 5 2.88 -0.73 6.20
N ILE A 6 3.17 -1.38 5.07
CA ILE A 6 4.36 -1.17 4.24
C ILE A 6 3.89 -0.69 2.87
N ILE A 7 4.35 0.50 2.48
CA ILE A 7 4.02 1.16 1.21
C ILE A 7 5.25 1.12 0.30
N PRO A 8 5.28 0.25 -0.72
CA PRO A 8 6.37 0.22 -1.68
C PRO A 8 6.20 1.35 -2.70
N ALA A 9 7.20 2.23 -2.80
CA ALA A 9 7.19 3.34 -3.74
C ALA A 9 8.55 3.49 -4.42
N ARG A 10 8.62 3.25 -5.74
CA ARG A 10 9.85 3.42 -6.52
C ARG A 10 9.85 4.73 -7.28
N GLY A 11 11.04 5.30 -7.54
CA GLY A 11 11.22 6.53 -8.31
C GLY A 11 10.98 6.35 -9.81
N GLY A 12 11.39 5.20 -10.38
CA GLY A 12 11.47 4.94 -11.82
C GLY A 12 10.13 4.63 -12.52
N SER A 13 9.10 5.46 -12.36
CA SER A 13 7.80 5.27 -13.03
C SER A 13 7.84 5.74 -14.49
N LYS A 14 7.57 4.83 -15.45
CA LYS A 14 7.68 5.10 -16.90
C LYS A 14 6.43 5.74 -17.52
N ARG A 15 5.22 5.28 -17.16
CA ARG A 15 3.94 5.74 -17.74
C ARG A 15 3.49 7.09 -17.20
N LEU A 16 3.72 7.34 -15.91
CA LEU A 16 3.47 8.61 -15.25
C LEU A 16 4.75 8.98 -14.50
N GLN A 17 5.49 9.97 -15.01
CA GLN A 17 6.74 10.40 -14.39
C GLN A 17 6.51 10.85 -12.96
N LYS A 18 7.40 10.43 -12.04
CA LYS A 18 7.30 10.71 -10.60
C LYS A 18 5.94 10.30 -10.00
N LYS A 19 5.33 9.22 -10.48
CA LYS A 19 3.97 8.80 -10.16
C LYS A 19 3.63 8.88 -8.67
N ASN A 20 4.48 8.33 -7.81
CA ASN A 20 4.18 8.22 -6.38
C ASN A 20 4.11 9.57 -5.65
N ILE A 21 4.72 10.60 -6.23
CA ILE A 21 4.68 11.98 -5.70
C ILE A 21 3.94 12.94 -6.64
N PHE A 22 3.32 12.40 -7.70
CA PHE A 22 2.48 13.20 -8.58
C PHE A 22 1.32 13.81 -7.78
N PRO A 23 1.02 15.12 -7.95
CA PRO A 23 -0.04 15.77 -7.20
C PRO A 23 -1.42 15.23 -7.61
N ILE A 24 -2.21 14.82 -6.63
CA ILE A 24 -3.63 14.44 -6.75
C ILE A 24 -4.39 15.16 -5.64
N TRP A 25 -5.46 15.86 -5.97
CA TRP A 25 -6.28 16.63 -5.03
C TRP A 25 -5.44 17.55 -4.12
N GLY A 26 -4.45 18.20 -4.73
CA GLY A 26 -3.58 19.19 -4.07
C GLY A 26 -2.44 18.65 -3.21
N ARG A 27 -2.19 17.34 -3.17
CA ARG A 27 -1.07 16.74 -2.41
C ARG A 27 -0.44 15.54 -3.11
N PRO A 28 0.82 15.15 -2.75
CA PRO A 28 1.50 14.02 -3.36
C PRO A 28 0.70 12.73 -3.24
N MET A 29 0.63 11.93 -4.30
CA MET A 29 -0.18 10.71 -4.37
C MET A 29 0.07 9.76 -3.19
N ILE A 30 1.33 9.51 -2.83
CA ILE A 30 1.70 8.63 -1.71
C ILE A 30 1.14 9.10 -0.36
N SER A 31 0.94 10.42 -0.19
CA SER A 31 0.45 10.97 1.07
C SER A 31 -0.96 10.51 1.44
N TRP A 32 -1.77 10.15 0.44
CA TRP A 32 -3.11 9.62 0.66
C TRP A 32 -3.07 8.25 1.35
N ALA A 33 -2.23 7.34 0.85
CA ALA A 33 -2.04 6.03 1.47
C ALA A 33 -1.44 6.14 2.88
N ILE A 34 -0.46 7.04 3.07
CA ILE A 34 0.13 7.31 4.40
C ILE A 34 -0.94 7.85 5.35
N SER A 35 -1.73 8.85 4.91
CA SER A 35 -2.80 9.43 5.74
C SER A 35 -3.87 8.39 6.08
N ALA A 36 -4.28 7.55 5.14
CA ALA A 36 -5.26 6.49 5.40
C ALA A 36 -4.74 5.49 6.44
N ALA A 37 -3.46 5.11 6.36
CA ALA A 37 -2.84 4.22 7.34
C ALA A 37 -2.72 4.87 8.73
N HIS A 38 -2.37 6.16 8.82
CA HIS A 38 -2.27 6.88 10.10
C HIS A 38 -3.62 7.18 10.76
N GLN A 39 -4.68 7.32 9.95
CA GLN A 39 -6.04 7.54 10.46
C GLN A 39 -6.76 6.24 10.82
N SER A 40 -6.19 5.09 10.46
CA SER A 40 -6.70 3.77 10.87
C SER A 40 -6.60 3.62 12.39
N GLU A 41 -7.65 3.08 13.02
CA GLU A 41 -7.66 2.77 14.44
C GLU A 41 -6.87 1.49 14.77
N LEU A 42 -6.52 0.72 13.75
CA LEU A 42 -5.91 -0.60 13.92
C LEU A 42 -4.43 -0.66 13.49
N ILE A 43 -3.95 0.27 12.66
CA ILE A 43 -2.57 0.27 12.16
C ILE A 43 -1.67 1.03 13.13
N ASP A 44 -0.68 0.33 13.71
CA ASP A 44 0.23 0.93 14.69
C ASP A 44 1.39 1.69 14.04
N GLU A 45 1.86 1.26 12.88
CA GLU A 45 3.01 1.86 12.22
C GLU A 45 2.88 1.83 10.69
N THR A 46 3.36 2.91 10.06
CA THR A 46 3.40 3.04 8.60
C THR A 46 4.84 3.20 8.13
N TRP A 47 5.26 2.32 7.22
CA TRP A 47 6.57 2.31 6.60
C TRP A 47 6.46 2.56 5.10
N VAL A 48 7.38 3.38 4.57
CA VAL A 48 7.59 3.52 3.13
C VAL A 48 8.93 2.90 2.76
N THR A 49 8.93 1.98 1.80
CA THR A 49 10.15 1.38 1.27
C THR A 49 10.44 1.94 -0.11
N THR A 50 11.57 2.66 -0.22
CA THR A 50 11.95 3.37 -1.44
C THR A 50 13.48 3.48 -1.57
N GLU A 51 13.96 3.56 -2.79
CA GLU A 51 15.34 3.92 -3.15
C GLU A 51 15.48 5.40 -3.52
N ASP A 52 14.33 6.09 -3.70
CA ASP A 52 14.27 7.47 -4.19
C ASP A 52 14.28 8.46 -3.02
N PRO A 53 15.27 9.37 -2.93
CA PRO A 53 15.40 10.31 -1.82
C PRO A 53 14.27 11.35 -1.78
N GLU A 54 13.68 11.72 -2.92
CA GLU A 54 12.55 12.67 -2.98
C GLU A 54 11.28 12.04 -2.41
N ILE A 55 11.00 10.78 -2.77
CA ILE A 55 9.90 10.01 -2.19
C ILE A 55 10.11 9.83 -0.68
N ALA A 56 11.34 9.50 -0.25
CA ALA A 56 11.66 9.32 1.16
C ALA A 56 11.44 10.60 1.98
N ALA A 57 11.87 11.76 1.45
CA ALA A 57 11.67 13.04 2.10
C ALA A 57 10.18 13.38 2.28
N ILE A 58 9.39 13.26 1.21
CA ILE A 58 7.94 13.48 1.24
C ILE A 58 7.25 12.51 2.20
N ALA A 59 7.56 11.22 2.12
CA ALA A 59 6.94 10.23 3.00
C ALA A 59 7.24 10.49 4.48
N LYS A 60 8.46 10.93 4.80
CA LYS A 60 8.85 11.33 6.15
C LYS A 60 8.10 12.57 6.63
N GLU A 61 7.91 13.57 5.78
CA GLU A 61 7.11 14.76 6.08
C GLU A 61 5.66 14.39 6.46
N TRP A 62 5.10 13.37 5.78
CA TRP A 62 3.76 12.84 6.08
C TRP A 62 3.75 11.82 7.23
N GLY A 63 4.86 11.65 7.96
CA GLY A 63 4.96 10.89 9.19
C GLY A 63 5.30 9.40 9.03
N ALA A 64 5.55 8.91 7.81
CA ALA A 64 5.94 7.53 7.61
C ALA A 64 7.39 7.28 8.04
N ARG A 65 7.67 6.09 8.57
CA ARG A 65 9.03 5.58 8.74
C ARG A 65 9.60 5.17 7.38
N ILE A 66 10.90 5.36 7.19
CA ILE A 66 11.55 5.11 5.91
C ILE A 66 12.46 3.87 6.00
N HIS A 67 12.24 2.95 5.08
CA HIS A 67 13.18 1.89 4.77
C HIS A 67 13.87 2.22 3.44
N ASN A 68 15.17 2.55 3.51
CA ASN A 68 16.02 2.77 2.34
C ASN A 68 16.35 1.41 1.73
N ARG A 69 15.65 1.01 0.67
CA ARG A 69 15.84 -0.29 0.04
C ARG A 69 16.98 -0.27 -0.97
N ASP A 70 17.54 -1.45 -1.24
CA ASP A 70 18.51 -1.64 -2.33
C ASP A 70 17.87 -1.21 -3.67
N PRO A 71 18.51 -0.34 -4.48
CA PRO A 71 18.01 0.06 -5.80
C PRO A 71 17.69 -1.11 -6.73
N LYS A 72 18.38 -2.25 -6.60
CA LYS A 72 18.07 -3.47 -7.36
C LYS A 72 16.63 -3.96 -7.16
N LEU A 73 16.04 -3.70 -6.00
CA LEU A 73 14.64 -4.06 -5.71
C LEU A 73 13.62 -3.08 -6.35
N ALA A 74 14.09 -2.06 -7.06
CA ALA A 74 13.26 -1.12 -7.80
C ALA A 74 13.18 -1.41 -9.31
N GLU A 75 13.95 -2.38 -9.81
CA GLU A 75 13.97 -2.75 -11.21
C GLU A 75 12.62 -3.31 -11.69
N ASP A 76 12.30 -3.12 -12.98
CA ASP A 76 10.98 -3.43 -13.54
C ASP A 76 10.59 -4.92 -13.45
N HIS A 77 11.58 -5.80 -13.53
CA HIS A 77 11.37 -7.25 -13.48
C HIS A 77 11.26 -7.80 -12.05
N ILE A 78 11.53 -6.98 -11.04
CA ILE A 78 11.46 -7.41 -9.64
C ILE A 78 10.01 -7.36 -9.16
N TYR A 79 9.57 -8.49 -8.62
CA TYR A 79 8.25 -8.61 -8.05
C TYR A 79 8.12 -7.73 -6.79
N LYS A 80 7.07 -6.92 -6.73
CA LYS A 80 6.78 -5.97 -5.65
C LYS A 80 6.98 -6.55 -4.25
N MET A 81 6.65 -7.83 -4.06
CA MET A 81 6.78 -8.47 -2.75
C MET A 81 8.23 -8.61 -2.28
N GLU A 82 9.24 -8.54 -3.16
CA GLU A 82 10.65 -8.55 -2.73
C GLU A 82 10.98 -7.26 -1.96
N ALA A 83 10.43 -6.11 -2.38
CA ALA A 83 10.57 -4.86 -1.64
C ALA A 83 9.84 -4.90 -0.29
N ILE A 84 8.66 -5.51 -0.23
CA ILE A 84 7.90 -5.73 1.03
C ILE A 84 8.69 -6.64 1.97
N ARG A 85 9.23 -7.76 1.47
CA ARG A 85 10.05 -8.71 2.25
C ARG A 85 11.27 -8.03 2.84
N SER A 86 12.02 -7.29 2.02
CA SER A 86 13.19 -6.55 2.46
C SER A 86 12.87 -5.55 3.58
N CYS A 87 11.78 -4.81 3.44
CA CYS A 87 11.32 -3.89 4.46
C CYS A 87 10.90 -4.62 5.74
N TYR A 88 10.13 -5.71 5.60
CA TYR A 88 9.68 -6.48 6.75
C TYR A 88 10.83 -7.16 7.47
N GLN A 89 11.83 -7.70 6.77
CA GLN A 89 13.07 -8.21 7.37
C GLN A 89 13.78 -7.15 8.20
N HIS A 90 13.90 -5.93 7.69
CA HIS A 90 14.48 -4.83 8.46
C HIS A 90 13.69 -4.55 9.74
N ILE A 91 12.35 -4.56 9.68
CA ILE A 91 11.48 -4.33 10.84
C ILE A 91 11.60 -5.49 11.85
N GLU A 92 11.57 -6.72 11.36
CA GLU A 92 11.57 -7.95 12.17
C GLU A 92 12.85 -8.12 13.02
N HIS A 93 13.98 -7.53 12.59
CA HIS A 93 15.20 -7.45 13.41
C HIS A 93 15.02 -6.64 14.70
N HIS A 94 14.03 -5.76 14.76
CA HIS A 94 13.77 -4.91 15.91
C HIS A 94 12.57 -5.40 16.74
N TYR A 95 11.52 -5.87 16.08
CA TYR A 95 10.31 -6.42 16.71
C TYR A 95 9.47 -7.21 15.71
N SER A 96 8.63 -8.11 16.23
CA SER A 96 7.67 -8.85 15.41
C SER A 96 6.34 -8.09 15.28
N ALA A 97 5.71 -8.20 14.10
CA ALA A 97 4.33 -7.78 13.90
C ALA A 97 3.38 -8.98 13.97
N ASP A 98 2.11 -8.75 14.23
CA ASP A 98 1.04 -9.77 14.19
C ASP A 98 0.35 -9.79 12.82
N VAL A 99 0.34 -8.63 12.12
CA VAL A 99 -0.22 -8.46 10.78
C VAL A 99 0.67 -7.51 9.97
N VAL A 100 0.90 -7.85 8.71
CA VAL A 100 1.62 -7.02 7.74
C VAL A 100 0.69 -6.67 6.58
N ILE A 101 0.59 -5.39 6.28
CA ILE A 101 -0.22 -4.87 5.18
C ILE A 101 0.71 -4.30 4.10
N SER A 102 0.64 -4.85 2.89
CA SER A 102 1.19 -4.18 1.71
C SER A 102 0.13 -3.21 1.21
N LEU A 103 0.38 -1.91 1.27
CA LEU A 103 -0.53 -0.84 0.85
C LEU A 103 0.01 -0.11 -0.37
N GLN A 104 -0.82 0.10 -1.41
CA GLN A 104 -0.37 0.75 -2.64
C GLN A 104 -0.25 2.27 -2.47
N ALA A 105 0.88 2.82 -2.96
CA ALA A 105 1.11 4.26 -3.00
C ALA A 105 0.23 4.99 -4.03
N ASN A 106 -0.24 4.28 -5.05
CA ASN A 106 -0.96 4.84 -6.20
C ASN A 106 -2.46 4.50 -6.23
N SER A 107 -3.04 4.21 -5.07
CA SER A 107 -4.49 4.05 -4.87
C SER A 107 -5.00 5.12 -3.90
N PRO A 108 -5.08 6.41 -4.32
CA PRO A 108 -5.34 7.55 -3.42
C PRO A 108 -6.77 7.57 -2.84
N GLN A 109 -7.68 6.75 -3.36
CA GLN A 109 -9.05 6.64 -2.86
C GLN A 109 -9.19 5.73 -1.62
N ILE A 110 -8.11 5.06 -1.19
CA ILE A 110 -8.14 4.23 0.01
C ILE A 110 -8.36 5.12 1.24
N THR A 111 -9.23 4.69 2.13
CA THR A 111 -9.54 5.39 3.39
C THR A 111 -9.32 4.51 4.61
N ALA A 112 -9.12 5.13 5.76
CA ALA A 112 -8.95 4.43 7.03
C ALA A 112 -10.11 3.47 7.37
N PRO A 113 -11.40 3.85 7.25
CA PRO A 113 -12.50 2.92 7.51
C PRO A 113 -12.48 1.67 6.63
N VAL A 114 -12.05 1.78 5.38
CA VAL A 114 -11.90 0.63 4.47
C VAL A 114 -10.79 -0.29 4.95
N LEU A 115 -9.65 0.27 5.37
CA LEU A 115 -8.53 -0.52 5.93
C LEU A 115 -8.94 -1.23 7.21
N ASP A 116 -9.59 -0.53 8.15
CA ASP A 116 -10.04 -1.11 9.43
C ASP A 116 -11.04 -2.24 9.22
N SER A 117 -12.01 -2.05 8.33
CA SER A 117 -12.98 -3.08 7.97
C SER A 117 -12.33 -4.30 7.31
N ALA A 118 -11.34 -4.10 6.44
CA ALA A 118 -10.60 -5.19 5.80
C ALA A 118 -9.74 -5.96 6.82
N ILE A 119 -9.06 -5.25 7.75
CA ILE A 119 -8.29 -5.85 8.83
C ILE A 119 -9.20 -6.69 9.74
N GLN A 120 -10.35 -6.17 10.14
CA GLN A 120 -11.32 -6.89 10.94
C GLN A 120 -11.84 -8.14 10.22
N CYS A 121 -12.12 -8.05 8.92
CA CYS A 121 -12.51 -9.17 8.08
C CYS A 121 -11.41 -10.26 8.04
N PHE A 122 -10.15 -9.86 7.87
CA PHE A 122 -8.99 -10.75 7.89
C PHE A 122 -8.86 -11.51 9.22
N LEU A 123 -8.95 -10.80 10.32
CA LEU A 123 -8.80 -11.35 11.68
C LEU A 123 -9.96 -12.29 12.04
N LYS A 124 -11.21 -11.84 11.83
CA LYS A 124 -12.42 -12.60 12.15
C LYS A 124 -12.47 -13.94 11.42
N ASN A 125 -12.03 -13.98 10.18
CA ASN A 125 -12.08 -15.19 9.35
C ASN A 125 -10.80 -16.04 9.43
N ASN A 126 -9.83 -15.70 10.31
CA ASN A 126 -8.57 -16.40 10.50
C ASN A 126 -7.84 -16.70 9.17
N ARG A 127 -7.71 -15.69 8.32
CA ARG A 127 -7.04 -15.81 7.02
C ARG A 127 -5.52 -15.79 7.16
N ASN A 128 -4.82 -16.41 6.20
CA ASN A 128 -3.38 -16.23 6.04
C ASN A 128 -3.08 -14.98 5.23
N GLU A 129 -4.00 -14.69 4.29
CA GLU A 129 -3.94 -13.58 3.37
C GLU A 129 -5.34 -13.06 3.04
N LEU A 130 -5.47 -11.74 2.87
CA LEU A 130 -6.63 -11.06 2.30
C LEU A 130 -6.15 -10.10 1.21
N ILE A 131 -6.69 -10.22 0.01
CA ILE A 131 -6.36 -9.35 -1.12
C ILE A 131 -7.54 -8.45 -1.47
N SER A 132 -7.25 -7.20 -1.86
CA SER A 132 -8.28 -6.31 -2.40
C SER A 132 -8.65 -6.68 -3.83
N VAL A 133 -9.93 -6.59 -4.15
CA VAL A 133 -10.51 -6.82 -5.48
C VAL A 133 -11.50 -5.70 -5.81
N ASP A 134 -11.73 -5.47 -7.10
CA ASP A 134 -12.80 -4.59 -7.57
C ASP A 134 -14.19 -5.27 -7.44
N LYS A 135 -15.23 -4.57 -7.88
CA LYS A 135 -16.62 -5.10 -7.88
C LYS A 135 -16.84 -6.32 -8.77
N ASN A 136 -15.92 -6.57 -9.72
CA ASN A 136 -15.95 -7.76 -10.59
C ASN A 136 -15.09 -8.90 -10.04
N LEU A 137 -14.58 -8.76 -8.79
CA LEU A 137 -13.69 -9.69 -8.10
C LEU A 137 -12.31 -9.83 -8.78
N MET A 138 -11.92 -8.86 -9.60
CA MET A 138 -10.57 -8.79 -10.15
C MET A 138 -9.63 -8.10 -9.16
N GLN A 139 -8.44 -8.67 -8.97
CA GLN A 139 -7.43 -8.09 -8.08
C GLN A 139 -7.01 -6.71 -8.56
N ASN A 140 -7.20 -5.68 -7.73
CA ASN A 140 -6.79 -4.30 -8.01
C ASN A 140 -5.53 -3.86 -7.24
N ALA A 141 -4.95 -4.77 -6.47
CA ALA A 141 -3.71 -4.57 -5.72
C ALA A 141 -3.70 -3.38 -4.72
N ALA A 142 -4.83 -2.76 -4.40
CA ALA A 142 -4.90 -1.62 -3.49
C ALA A 142 -4.26 -1.92 -2.12
N PHE A 143 -4.54 -3.10 -1.58
CA PHE A 143 -3.84 -3.65 -0.42
C PHE A 143 -3.79 -5.18 -0.43
N ARG A 144 -2.88 -5.70 0.39
CA ARG A 144 -2.74 -7.12 0.71
C ARG A 144 -2.42 -7.25 2.19
N ILE A 145 -3.29 -7.90 2.96
CA ILE A 145 -3.16 -8.11 4.40
C ILE A 145 -2.67 -9.53 4.63
N MET A 146 -1.63 -9.73 5.42
CA MET A 146 -0.94 -11.01 5.56
C MET A 146 -0.59 -11.30 7.01
N ARG A 147 -0.55 -12.59 7.37
CA ARG A 147 0.19 -13.06 8.52
C ARG A 147 1.69 -12.79 8.30
N PRO A 148 2.49 -12.51 9.35
CA PRO A 148 3.91 -12.18 9.20
C PRO A 148 4.72 -13.23 8.44
N TRP A 149 4.55 -14.50 8.78
CA TRP A 149 5.21 -15.61 8.09
C TRP A 149 4.80 -15.74 6.62
N TYR A 150 3.58 -15.30 6.26
CA TYR A 150 3.07 -15.35 4.89
C TYR A 150 3.73 -14.30 3.97
N VAL A 151 4.38 -13.28 4.52
CA VAL A 151 5.19 -12.31 3.75
C VAL A 151 6.29 -13.03 2.95
N TYR A 152 6.83 -14.12 3.51
CA TYR A 152 7.88 -14.94 2.88
C TYR A 152 7.34 -16.05 1.97
N GLN A 153 6.04 -16.32 2.04
CA GLN A 153 5.41 -17.36 1.25
C GLN A 153 5.39 -16.99 -0.24
N ARG A 154 5.70 -17.98 -1.09
CA ARG A 154 5.66 -17.84 -2.55
C ARG A 154 4.52 -18.61 -3.18
N ASP A 155 3.98 -19.60 -2.47
CA ASP A 155 2.89 -20.45 -2.93
C ASP A 155 1.53 -19.90 -2.53
N LEU A 156 0.48 -20.33 -3.21
CA LEU A 156 -0.90 -19.95 -2.89
C LEU A 156 -1.34 -20.61 -1.59
N SER A 157 -2.16 -19.90 -0.80
CA SER A 157 -2.80 -20.43 0.39
C SER A 157 -4.25 -20.79 0.12
N THR A 158 -4.71 -21.90 0.68
CA THR A 158 -6.14 -22.23 0.74
C THR A 158 -6.93 -21.36 1.71
N LYS A 159 -6.23 -20.54 2.52
CA LYS A 159 -6.82 -19.55 3.46
C LYS A 159 -6.67 -18.13 2.96
N THR A 160 -6.65 -17.91 1.66
CA THR A 160 -6.73 -16.59 1.04
C THR A 160 -8.18 -16.13 1.00
N GLY A 161 -8.44 -14.91 1.42
CA GLY A 161 -9.73 -14.23 1.27
C GLY A 161 -9.64 -13.06 0.31
N VAL A 162 -10.80 -12.57 -0.13
CA VAL A 162 -10.92 -11.35 -0.92
C VAL A 162 -11.74 -10.31 -0.17
N TYR A 163 -11.45 -9.04 -0.42
CA TYR A 163 -12.19 -7.90 0.11
C TYR A 163 -12.50 -6.93 -1.04
N VAL A 164 -13.77 -6.63 -1.24
CA VAL A 164 -14.18 -5.71 -2.31
C VAL A 164 -13.82 -4.28 -1.90
N CYS A 165 -12.92 -3.68 -2.66
CA CYS A 165 -12.44 -2.32 -2.50
C CYS A 165 -12.30 -1.70 -3.91
N ASP A 166 -13.39 -1.10 -4.39
CA ASP A 166 -13.47 -0.57 -5.77
C ASP A 166 -12.79 0.80 -5.86
N VAL A 167 -11.47 0.77 -6.01
CA VAL A 167 -10.60 1.95 -6.13
C VAL A 167 -9.77 1.88 -7.41
N VAL A 168 -9.36 3.04 -7.90
CA VAL A 168 -8.54 3.15 -9.11
C VAL A 168 -7.06 3.11 -8.75
N ASP A 169 -6.34 2.20 -9.38
CA ASP A 169 -4.87 2.21 -9.40
C ASP A 169 -4.37 3.19 -10.46
N VAL A 170 -3.79 4.29 -10.04
CA VAL A 170 -3.29 5.34 -10.94
C VAL A 170 -1.99 4.90 -11.60
N HIS A 171 -2.01 4.82 -12.94
CA HIS A 171 -0.85 4.48 -13.76
C HIS A 171 -0.54 5.50 -14.84
N THR A 172 -1.54 6.27 -15.28
CA THR A 172 -1.48 7.20 -16.42
C THR A 172 -2.06 8.56 -16.03
N ARG A 173 -1.92 9.55 -16.94
CA ARG A 173 -2.58 10.86 -16.77
C ARG A 173 -4.10 10.78 -16.95
N GLU A 174 -4.58 9.84 -17.72
CA GLU A 174 -6.00 9.57 -17.91
C GLU A 174 -6.63 9.07 -16.58
N ASP A 175 -5.93 8.20 -15.85
CA ASP A 175 -6.40 7.76 -14.53
C ASP A 175 -6.47 8.94 -13.53
N VAL A 176 -5.46 9.84 -13.56
CA VAL A 176 -5.47 11.06 -12.74
C VAL A 176 -6.71 11.89 -13.04
N LYS A 177 -6.95 12.19 -14.33
CA LYS A 177 -8.09 12.99 -14.76
C LYS A 177 -9.42 12.36 -14.34
N PHE A 178 -9.57 11.06 -14.53
CA PHE A 178 -10.77 10.31 -14.12
C PHE A 178 -11.04 10.42 -12.61
N ILE A 179 -9.99 10.29 -11.78
CA ILE A 179 -10.13 10.41 -10.32
C ILE A 179 -10.48 11.84 -9.89
N GLU A 180 -9.85 12.85 -10.49
CA GLU A 180 -10.11 14.25 -10.17
C GLU A 180 -11.53 14.67 -10.54
N GLU A 181 -12.04 14.23 -11.69
CA GLU A 181 -13.43 14.47 -12.12
C GLU A 181 -14.41 13.80 -11.15
N SER A 182 -14.20 12.53 -10.79
CA SER A 182 -15.08 11.79 -9.89
C SER A 182 -15.07 12.30 -8.44
N TYR A 183 -14.05 13.04 -8.02
CA TYR A 183 -13.98 13.70 -6.71
C TYR A 183 -14.87 14.96 -6.68
N ASN A 184 -14.86 15.74 -7.74
CA ASN A 184 -15.67 16.96 -7.85
C ASN A 184 -17.18 16.63 -7.82
N ASP A 185 -17.58 15.53 -8.48
CA ASP A 185 -18.98 15.08 -8.49
C ASP A 185 -19.50 14.62 -7.11
N ARG A 186 -18.60 14.20 -6.19
CA ARG A 186 -18.97 13.80 -4.82
C ARG A 186 -19.08 14.97 -3.84
N ASN A 187 -18.48 16.12 -4.18
CA ASN A 187 -18.44 17.32 -3.33
C ASN A 187 -19.30 18.48 -3.87
N SER A 188 -19.97 18.29 -5.01
CA SER A 188 -21.01 19.17 -5.58
C SER A 188 -22.41 18.64 -5.25
#